data_46fae087d7ab7cfba0fd2a28d4b81fb9
#
_entry.id   46fae087d7ab7cfba0fd2a28d4b81fb9
#
_cell.length_a   1.000
_cell.length_b   1.000
_cell.length_c   1.000
_cell.angle_alpha   90.00
_cell.angle_beta   90.00
_cell.angle_gamma   90.00
#
_symmetry.space_group_name_H-M   'P 1'
#
loop_
_entity.id
_entity.type
_entity.pdbx_description
1 polymer ?
#
loop_
_entity_poly.entity_id
_entity_poly.type
_entity_poly.pdbx_seq_one_letter_code
_entity_poly.pdbx_strand_id
1 'polypeptide(L)'
;MIVRVPDYFSEFSCIAGDCKDSCCLGWEIDIDEDSYEYYQTLPGEVGERLRKGMYETEDGGHGIRTNNCGRCIMLNYKNLCDLYIAAGEASLSEVCTDFPRFGIEYRNVEQKCLSLACEEVCRIFFSKTKPVKFVEQELFGDSDDDQGVTEEEAAFFEEVQRELIAICLLYTSPSPRDR
;
A
#
# COMPACT_ATOMS: atom_id res chain seq x y z
N MET A 1 17.80 -4.74 12.51
CA MET A 1 16.48 -4.91 11.87
C MET A 1 16.66 -5.65 10.55
N ILE A 2 15.82 -6.63 10.26
CA ILE A 2 15.81 -7.38 8.99
C ILE A 2 14.66 -6.84 8.15
N VAL A 3 14.93 -6.34 6.93
CA VAL A 3 13.90 -5.96 5.99
C VAL A 3 13.72 -7.08 4.98
N ARG A 4 12.49 -7.59 4.89
CA ARG A 4 12.11 -8.70 4.01
C ARG A 4 11.14 -8.22 2.94
N VAL A 5 11.51 -8.35 1.66
CA VAL A 5 10.70 -7.91 0.52
C VAL A 5 10.62 -8.98 -0.56
N PRO A 6 9.56 -9.03 -1.38
CA PRO A 6 9.57 -9.88 -2.57
C PRO A 6 10.62 -9.40 -3.58
N ASP A 7 11.19 -10.31 -4.34
CA ASP A 7 12.28 -10.06 -5.29
C ASP A 7 11.95 -9.07 -6.42
N TYR A 8 10.68 -8.78 -6.62
CA TYR A 8 10.18 -7.77 -7.57
C TYR A 8 9.83 -6.42 -6.93
N PHE A 9 10.03 -6.25 -5.63
CA PHE A 9 9.62 -5.04 -4.90
C PHE A 9 10.23 -3.75 -5.50
N SER A 10 11.50 -3.80 -5.85
CA SER A 10 12.22 -2.67 -6.44
C SER A 10 11.89 -2.41 -7.92
N GLU A 11 11.16 -3.29 -8.58
CA GLU A 11 10.75 -3.12 -9.97
C GLU A 11 9.52 -2.20 -10.10
N PHE A 12 8.81 -2.00 -8.98
CA PHE A 12 7.61 -1.17 -8.98
C PHE A 12 7.95 0.32 -9.09
N SER A 13 7.31 0.96 -10.07
CA SER A 13 7.22 2.40 -10.21
C SER A 13 5.81 2.78 -10.66
N CYS A 14 5.21 3.77 -10.01
CA CYS A 14 3.85 4.20 -10.34
C CYS A 14 3.80 4.72 -11.79
N ILE A 15 2.86 4.20 -12.57
CA ILE A 15 2.62 4.60 -13.97
C ILE A 15 1.59 5.73 -14.09
N ALA A 16 1.10 6.23 -12.97
CA ALA A 16 0.22 7.40 -12.86
C ALA A 16 -0.97 7.38 -13.84
N GLY A 17 -1.03 8.36 -14.75
CA GLY A 17 -2.11 8.50 -15.74
C GLY A 17 -2.19 7.39 -16.81
N ASP A 18 -1.19 6.52 -16.89
CA ASP A 18 -1.19 5.38 -17.81
C ASP A 18 -1.95 4.17 -17.24
N CYS A 19 -2.32 4.19 -15.95
CA CYS A 19 -3.22 3.21 -15.36
C CYS A 19 -4.59 3.27 -16.02
N LYS A 20 -5.16 2.09 -16.35
CA LYS A 20 -6.56 1.97 -16.79
C LYS A 20 -7.52 2.10 -15.63
N ASP A 21 -7.12 1.61 -14.47
CA ASP A 21 -7.78 1.79 -13.19
C ASP A 21 -7.06 2.82 -12.32
N SER A 22 -7.56 3.08 -11.12
CA SER A 22 -6.98 4.08 -10.21
C SER A 22 -6.98 3.58 -8.79
N CYS A 23 -5.85 3.79 -8.10
CA CYS A 23 -5.74 3.57 -6.65
C CYS A 23 -6.63 4.53 -5.82
N CYS A 24 -7.21 5.55 -6.44
CA CYS A 24 -8.17 6.47 -5.82
C CYS A 24 -9.63 6.05 -6.07
N LEU A 25 -9.90 4.75 -6.23
CA LEU A 25 -11.21 4.23 -6.56
C LEU A 25 -11.56 3.00 -5.70
N GLY A 26 -12.76 3.00 -5.12
CA GLY A 26 -13.38 1.81 -4.57
C GLY A 26 -12.99 1.44 -3.14
N TRP A 27 -12.31 2.31 -2.40
CA TRP A 27 -11.95 2.09 -1.01
C TRP A 27 -11.96 3.40 -0.20
N GLU A 28 -11.97 3.28 1.10
CA GLU A 28 -11.88 4.38 2.02
C GLU A 28 -10.43 4.87 2.10
N ILE A 29 -10.26 6.20 2.11
CA ILE A 29 -8.95 6.85 2.15
C ILE A 29 -8.82 7.50 3.50
N ASP A 30 -8.08 6.86 4.37
CA ASP A 30 -7.77 7.38 5.68
C ASP A 30 -6.75 8.52 5.58
N ILE A 31 -6.84 9.46 6.50
CA ILE A 31 -5.93 10.59 6.61
C ILE A 31 -5.27 10.50 7.98
N ASP A 32 -3.96 10.47 8.01
CA ASP A 32 -3.16 10.62 9.22
C ASP A 32 -3.29 12.05 9.79
N GLU A 33 -3.00 12.22 11.09
CA GLU A 33 -3.22 13.49 11.80
C GLU A 33 -2.39 14.64 11.21
N ASP A 34 -1.14 14.38 10.86
CA ASP A 34 -0.25 15.40 10.29
C ASP A 34 -0.79 15.90 8.94
N SER A 35 -1.26 14.99 8.09
CA SER A 35 -1.92 15.31 6.83
C SER A 35 -3.24 16.06 7.04
N TYR A 36 -4.03 15.65 8.04
CA TYR A 36 -5.27 16.34 8.37
C TYR A 36 -5.04 17.80 8.78
N GLU A 37 -4.09 18.06 9.70
CA GLU A 37 -3.70 19.40 10.10
C GLU A 37 -3.19 20.23 8.91
N TYR A 38 -2.36 19.65 8.07
CA TYR A 38 -1.87 20.29 6.85
C TYR A 38 -3.00 20.69 5.91
N TYR A 39 -3.98 19.79 5.67
CA TYR A 39 -5.10 20.05 4.78
C TYR A 39 -6.03 21.16 5.27
N GLN A 40 -6.12 21.39 6.59
CA GLN A 40 -6.85 22.52 7.14
C GLN A 40 -6.25 23.87 6.70
N THR A 41 -4.95 23.91 6.49
CA THR A 41 -4.21 25.13 6.14
C THR A 41 -3.97 25.30 4.64
N LEU A 42 -4.21 24.26 3.83
CA LEU A 42 -3.91 24.27 2.40
C LEU A 42 -4.76 25.33 1.68
N PRO A 43 -4.13 26.32 0.99
CA PRO A 43 -4.86 27.39 0.31
C PRO A 43 -5.45 26.94 -1.04
N GLY A 44 -6.35 27.79 -1.58
CA GLY A 44 -6.90 27.62 -2.92
C GLY A 44 -8.02 26.59 -3.05
N GLU A 45 -8.47 26.36 -4.28
CA GLU A 45 -9.62 25.51 -4.58
C GLU A 45 -9.43 24.05 -4.15
N VAL A 46 -8.21 23.54 -4.25
CA VAL A 46 -7.88 22.16 -3.83
C VAL A 46 -8.01 22.01 -2.32
N GLY A 47 -7.50 22.97 -1.54
CA GLY A 47 -7.65 22.97 -0.09
C GLY A 47 -9.11 23.12 0.36
N GLU A 48 -9.91 23.98 -0.31
CA GLU A 48 -11.33 24.09 -0.03
C GLU A 48 -12.09 22.80 -0.34
N ARG A 49 -11.76 22.13 -1.44
CA ARG A 49 -12.37 20.86 -1.84
C ARG A 49 -12.03 19.74 -0.85
N LEU A 50 -10.78 19.67 -0.38
CA LEU A 50 -10.36 18.75 0.67
C LEU A 50 -11.17 18.97 1.95
N ARG A 51 -11.16 20.17 2.51
CA ARG A 51 -11.90 20.49 3.75
C ARG A 51 -13.40 20.16 3.67
N LYS A 52 -14.02 20.34 2.50
CA LYS A 52 -15.43 19.95 2.29
C LYS A 52 -15.63 18.45 2.15
N GLY A 53 -14.59 17.75 1.73
CA GLY A 53 -14.65 16.33 1.47
C GLY A 53 -14.08 15.45 2.57
N MET A 54 -13.38 16.01 3.54
CA MET A 54 -12.98 15.27 4.73
C MET A 54 -14.17 14.98 5.62
N TYR A 55 -14.09 13.91 6.38
CA TYR A 55 -15.09 13.52 7.37
C TYR A 55 -14.40 12.80 8.53
N GLU A 56 -15.04 12.83 9.68
CA GLU A 56 -14.62 12.08 10.86
C GLU A 56 -15.16 10.66 10.76
N THR A 57 -14.30 9.68 11.01
CA THR A 57 -14.65 8.25 11.03
C THR A 57 -15.29 7.85 12.35
N GLU A 58 -15.92 6.69 12.44
CA GLU A 58 -16.61 6.23 13.66
C GLU A 58 -15.66 6.01 14.86
N ASP A 59 -14.40 5.75 14.58
CA ASP A 59 -13.32 5.56 15.57
C ASP A 59 -12.58 6.85 15.93
N GLY A 60 -13.04 7.99 15.38
CA GLY A 60 -12.49 9.34 15.67
C GLY A 60 -11.29 9.71 14.80
N GLY A 61 -10.95 8.92 13.78
CA GLY A 61 -9.98 9.26 12.74
C GLY A 61 -10.58 10.17 11.66
N HIS A 62 -9.84 10.38 10.58
CA HIS A 62 -10.24 11.22 9.46
C HIS A 62 -10.17 10.48 8.14
N GLY A 63 -11.08 10.81 7.21
CA GLY A 63 -11.09 10.21 5.88
C GLY A 63 -11.46 11.21 4.78
N ILE A 64 -11.15 10.85 3.52
CA ILE A 64 -11.55 11.59 2.32
C ILE A 64 -12.74 10.90 1.67
N ARG A 65 -13.81 11.68 1.40
CA ARG A 65 -15.00 11.16 0.74
C ARG A 65 -14.73 10.72 -0.69
N THR A 66 -15.40 9.66 -1.07
CA THR A 66 -15.56 9.26 -2.46
C THR A 66 -16.94 9.74 -2.99
N ASN A 67 -17.04 9.88 -4.30
CA ASN A 67 -18.33 10.15 -4.94
C ASN A 67 -19.18 8.88 -5.07
N ASN A 68 -20.39 8.99 -5.61
CA ASN A 68 -21.33 7.87 -5.79
C ASN A 68 -20.80 6.72 -6.67
N CYS A 69 -19.69 6.95 -7.40
CA CYS A 69 -19.00 5.93 -8.20
C CYS A 69 -17.76 5.38 -7.47
N GLY A 70 -17.56 5.67 -6.19
CA GLY A 70 -16.42 5.24 -5.41
C GLY A 70 -15.11 5.97 -5.74
N ARG A 71 -15.14 7.06 -6.49
CA ARG A 71 -13.92 7.82 -6.87
C ARG A 71 -13.61 8.85 -5.80
N CYS A 72 -12.35 8.92 -5.39
CA CYS A 72 -11.85 9.98 -4.53
C CYS A 72 -12.20 11.36 -5.12
N ILE A 73 -12.62 12.29 -4.29
CA ILE A 73 -12.96 13.65 -4.73
C ILE A 73 -11.76 14.42 -5.31
N MET A 74 -10.52 14.00 -5.00
CA MET A 74 -9.31 14.59 -5.57
C MET A 74 -8.94 14.00 -6.94
N LEU A 75 -9.57 12.91 -7.37
CA LEU A 75 -9.29 12.28 -8.66
C LEU A 75 -9.99 13.05 -9.78
N ASN A 76 -9.22 13.62 -10.70
CA ASN A 76 -9.74 14.35 -11.85
C ASN A 76 -10.16 13.42 -13.02
N TYR A 77 -10.68 14.03 -14.10
CA TYR A 77 -11.15 13.30 -15.27
C TYR A 77 -10.04 12.59 -16.08
N LYS A 78 -8.76 12.91 -15.81
CA LYS A 78 -7.58 12.27 -16.41
C LYS A 78 -7.02 11.14 -15.52
N ASN A 79 -7.74 10.73 -14.49
CA ASN A 79 -7.28 9.77 -13.48
C ASN A 79 -6.00 10.21 -12.74
N LEU A 80 -5.81 11.51 -12.57
CA LEU A 80 -4.70 12.08 -11.80
C LEU A 80 -5.23 12.76 -10.53
N CYS A 81 -4.43 12.75 -9.48
CA CYS A 81 -4.76 13.39 -8.21
C CYS A 81 -4.52 14.90 -8.30
N ASP A 82 -5.56 15.72 -8.11
CA ASP A 82 -5.43 17.17 -8.13
C ASP A 82 -4.63 17.72 -6.94
N LEU A 83 -4.63 17.02 -5.80
CA LEU A 83 -3.78 17.37 -4.66
C LEU A 83 -2.29 17.19 -5.01
N TYR A 84 -1.95 16.05 -5.60
CA TYR A 84 -0.59 15.80 -6.08
C TYR A 84 -0.14 16.85 -7.11
N ILE A 85 -1.03 17.21 -8.06
CA ILE A 85 -0.73 18.22 -9.10
C ILE A 85 -0.51 19.61 -8.49
N ALA A 86 -1.30 19.96 -7.48
CA ALA A 86 -1.28 21.30 -6.88
C ALA A 86 -0.15 21.50 -5.87
N ALA A 87 0.19 20.47 -5.09
CA ALA A 87 1.05 20.59 -3.93
C ALA A 87 2.21 19.55 -3.87
N GLY A 88 2.27 18.60 -4.82
CA GLY A 88 3.33 17.60 -4.93
C GLY A 88 3.12 16.38 -4.04
N GLU A 89 4.07 15.44 -4.14
CA GLU A 89 4.01 14.15 -3.42
C GLU A 89 3.98 14.31 -1.90
N ALA A 90 4.76 15.22 -1.36
CA ALA A 90 4.83 15.51 0.07
C ALA A 90 3.51 16.03 0.69
N SER A 91 2.50 16.30 -0.13
CA SER A 91 1.17 16.71 0.32
C SER A 91 0.19 15.55 0.47
N LEU A 92 0.57 14.36 0.04
CA LEU A 92 -0.28 13.19 0.14
C LEU A 92 -0.28 12.64 1.57
N SER A 93 -1.42 12.09 2.00
CA SER A 93 -1.48 11.33 3.24
C SER A 93 -0.64 10.06 3.15
N GLU A 94 -0.28 9.51 4.31
CA GLU A 94 0.56 8.31 4.42
C GLU A 94 0.02 7.16 3.55
N VAL A 95 -1.25 6.85 3.67
CA VAL A 95 -1.89 5.77 2.89
C VAL A 95 -1.80 6.00 1.38
N CYS A 96 -1.88 7.27 0.92
CA CYS A 96 -1.76 7.60 -0.49
C CYS A 96 -0.32 7.54 -1.00
N THR A 97 0.65 7.87 -0.14
CA THR A 97 2.08 7.83 -0.44
C THR A 97 2.58 6.39 -0.49
N ASP A 98 2.13 5.57 0.45
CA ASP A 98 2.60 4.21 0.59
C ASP A 98 2.00 3.26 -0.43
N PHE A 99 0.74 3.47 -0.81
CA PHE A 99 0.11 2.58 -1.79
C PHE A 99 0.95 2.44 -3.08
N PRO A 100 1.20 1.25 -3.56
CA PRO A 100 0.65 -0.06 -3.19
C PRO A 100 1.53 -0.82 -2.18
N ARG A 101 2.42 -0.16 -1.47
CA ARG A 101 3.27 -0.78 -0.46
C ARG A 101 2.47 -0.97 0.82
N PHE A 102 2.64 -2.11 1.43
CA PHE A 102 2.12 -2.39 2.75
C PHE A 102 3.08 -3.31 3.46
N GLY A 103 3.06 -3.31 4.77
CA GLY A 103 3.98 -4.12 5.54
C GLY A 103 3.46 -4.44 6.92
N ILE A 104 4.19 -5.30 7.58
CA ILE A 104 4.04 -5.61 8.98
C ILE A 104 5.41 -5.58 9.63
N GLU A 105 5.44 -5.12 10.85
CA GLU A 105 6.62 -5.18 11.70
C GLU A 105 6.36 -6.15 12.85
N TYR A 106 7.30 -7.00 13.13
CA TYR A 106 7.28 -7.89 14.28
C TYR A 106 8.71 -8.18 14.74
N ARG A 107 8.96 -7.95 16.02
CA ARG A 107 10.29 -8.07 16.60
C ARG A 107 11.31 -7.23 15.80
N ASN A 108 12.33 -7.88 15.27
CA ASN A 108 13.39 -7.24 14.47
C ASN A 108 13.19 -7.40 12.94
N VAL A 109 12.00 -7.80 12.51
CA VAL A 109 11.68 -8.01 11.10
C VAL A 109 10.65 -6.97 10.63
N GLU A 110 10.97 -6.25 9.59
CA GLU A 110 10.04 -5.45 8.80
C GLU A 110 9.78 -6.16 7.46
N GLN A 111 8.59 -6.71 7.28
CA GLN A 111 8.22 -7.35 6.03
C GLN A 111 7.34 -6.44 5.20
N LYS A 112 7.82 -6.04 4.02
CA LYS A 112 7.09 -5.21 3.05
C LYS A 112 6.64 -6.03 1.85
N CYS A 113 5.47 -5.69 1.32
CA CYS A 113 4.88 -6.30 0.14
C CYS A 113 4.28 -5.24 -0.77
N LEU A 114 3.81 -5.66 -1.95
CA LEU A 114 3.09 -4.83 -2.89
C LEU A 114 1.68 -5.41 -3.11
N SER A 115 0.66 -4.56 -3.01
CA SER A 115 -0.74 -4.94 -3.19
C SER A 115 -1.06 -5.25 -4.65
N LEU A 116 -1.66 -6.41 -4.91
CA LEU A 116 -2.21 -6.77 -6.21
C LEU A 116 -3.47 -5.96 -6.58
N ALA A 117 -3.94 -5.06 -5.72
CA ALA A 117 -4.95 -4.06 -6.09
C ALA A 117 -4.38 -2.97 -7.03
N CYS A 118 -3.06 -2.90 -7.21
CA CYS A 118 -2.41 -2.01 -8.16
C CYS A 118 -2.21 -2.71 -9.51
N GLU A 119 -2.69 -2.09 -10.60
CA GLU A 119 -2.56 -2.60 -11.97
C GLU A 119 -1.10 -2.86 -12.35
N GLU A 120 -0.19 -1.95 -12.03
CA GLU A 120 1.22 -2.09 -12.36
C GLU A 120 1.89 -3.21 -11.56
N VAL A 121 1.54 -3.37 -10.30
CA VAL A 121 2.00 -4.51 -9.49
C VAL A 121 1.51 -5.83 -10.08
N CYS A 122 0.24 -5.90 -10.51
CA CYS A 122 -0.29 -7.08 -11.20
C CYS A 122 0.51 -7.37 -12.48
N ARG A 123 0.78 -6.34 -13.29
CA ARG A 123 1.57 -6.51 -14.52
C ARG A 123 2.96 -7.07 -14.24
N ILE A 124 3.66 -6.53 -13.23
CA ILE A 124 4.99 -7.02 -12.81
C ILE A 124 4.88 -8.47 -12.33
N PHE A 125 3.97 -8.73 -11.38
CA PHE A 125 3.81 -10.04 -10.76
C PHE A 125 3.49 -11.13 -11.78
N PHE A 126 2.49 -10.91 -12.65
CA PHE A 126 2.08 -11.91 -13.65
C PHE A 126 3.06 -12.04 -14.83
N SER A 127 4.01 -11.12 -14.99
CA SER A 127 5.09 -11.26 -15.99
C SER A 127 6.21 -12.20 -15.51
N LYS A 128 6.24 -12.56 -14.23
CA LYS A 128 7.28 -13.44 -13.69
C LYS A 128 7.12 -14.86 -14.21
N THR A 129 8.23 -15.40 -14.71
CA THR A 129 8.31 -16.79 -15.20
C THR A 129 8.86 -17.76 -14.15
N LYS A 130 9.35 -17.23 -13.03
CA LYS A 130 9.89 -17.99 -11.90
C LYS A 130 9.06 -17.69 -10.65
N PRO A 131 8.97 -18.66 -9.72
CA PRO A 131 8.34 -18.41 -8.43
C PRO A 131 8.97 -17.21 -7.72
N VAL A 132 8.12 -16.37 -7.14
CA VAL A 132 8.54 -15.21 -6.33
C VAL A 132 9.34 -15.69 -5.12
N LYS A 133 10.39 -14.96 -4.80
CA LYS A 133 11.21 -15.21 -3.62
C LYS A 133 11.24 -13.98 -2.75
N PHE A 134 11.33 -14.17 -1.44
CA PHE A 134 11.61 -13.08 -0.52
C PHE A 134 13.13 -12.89 -0.39
N VAL A 135 13.55 -11.63 -0.43
CA VAL A 135 14.95 -11.20 -0.23
C VAL A 135 15.02 -10.48 1.11
N GLU A 136 16.03 -10.81 1.88
CA GLU A 136 16.29 -10.21 3.19
C GLU A 136 17.51 -9.30 3.11
N GLN A 137 17.41 -8.14 3.76
CA GLN A 137 18.50 -7.19 3.91
C GLN A 137 18.62 -6.82 5.39
N GLU A 138 19.83 -6.91 5.92
CA GLU A 138 20.09 -6.39 7.25
C GLU A 138 20.32 -4.88 7.18
N LEU A 139 19.49 -4.12 7.90
CA LEU A 139 19.69 -2.69 8.10
C LEU A 139 20.22 -2.46 9.51
N PHE A 140 21.27 -1.65 9.61
CA PHE A 140 21.77 -1.18 10.90
C PHE A 140 20.78 -0.14 11.45
N GLY A 141 20.05 -0.51 12.49
CA GLY A 141 19.11 0.34 13.20
C GLY A 141 18.61 -0.39 14.44
N ASP A 142 18.39 0.34 15.52
CA ASP A 142 17.69 -0.19 16.68
C ASP A 142 16.24 -0.45 16.25
N SER A 143 15.83 -1.71 16.29
CA SER A 143 14.41 -2.05 16.31
C SER A 143 13.90 -1.73 17.71
N ASP A 144 12.80 -0.99 17.81
CA ASP A 144 12.03 -0.96 19.04
C ASP A 144 11.49 -2.38 19.26
N ASP A 145 12.19 -3.14 20.09
CA ASP A 145 12.02 -4.60 20.24
C ASP A 145 10.74 -4.96 21.03
N ASP A 146 9.88 -3.98 21.32
CA ASP A 146 8.73 -4.15 22.19
C ASP A 146 7.38 -3.90 21.50
N GLN A 147 7.12 -4.62 20.41
CA GLN A 147 5.77 -4.66 19.82
C GLN A 147 4.85 -5.71 20.47
N GLY A 148 5.22 -6.24 21.64
CA GLY A 148 4.41 -7.20 22.38
C GLY A 148 4.31 -8.59 21.74
N VAL A 149 5.03 -8.86 20.64
CA VAL A 149 5.04 -10.16 19.97
C VAL A 149 6.15 -11.02 20.56
N THR A 150 5.78 -12.15 21.12
CA THR A 150 6.73 -13.13 21.68
C THR A 150 7.49 -13.86 20.56
N GLU A 151 8.63 -14.47 20.91
CA GLU A 151 9.41 -15.28 19.98
C GLU A 151 8.63 -16.48 19.42
N GLU A 152 7.77 -17.06 20.26
CA GLU A 152 6.92 -18.20 19.89
C GLU A 152 5.83 -17.81 18.89
N GLU A 153 5.20 -16.65 19.09
CA GLU A 153 4.21 -16.08 18.17
C GLU A 153 4.83 -15.71 16.83
N ALA A 154 6.01 -15.08 16.83
CA ALA A 154 6.73 -14.76 15.60
C ALA A 154 7.12 -16.01 14.82
N ALA A 155 7.64 -17.05 15.49
CA ALA A 155 7.99 -18.33 14.86
C ALA A 155 6.75 -19.02 14.26
N PHE A 156 5.63 -19.01 14.97
CA PHE A 156 4.36 -19.56 14.47
C PHE A 156 3.85 -18.79 13.26
N PHE A 157 3.90 -17.45 13.29
CA PHE A 157 3.53 -16.61 12.15
C PHE A 157 4.38 -16.94 10.92
N GLU A 158 5.70 -17.06 11.06
CA GLU A 158 6.60 -17.39 9.95
C GLU A 158 6.35 -18.80 9.39
N GLU A 159 6.01 -19.76 10.25
CA GLU A 159 5.66 -21.11 9.81
C GLU A 159 4.39 -21.12 8.97
N VAL A 160 3.32 -20.49 9.47
CA VAL A 160 2.04 -20.36 8.76
C VAL A 160 2.23 -19.64 7.41
N GLN A 161 2.98 -18.56 7.40
CA GLN A 161 3.27 -17.82 6.17
C GLN A 161 4.00 -18.68 5.14
N ARG A 162 5.00 -19.45 5.56
CA ARG A 162 5.75 -20.37 4.70
C ARG A 162 4.84 -21.42 4.07
N GLU A 163 3.95 -22.01 4.87
CA GLU A 163 2.99 -23.01 4.39
C GLU A 163 1.99 -22.39 3.39
N LEU A 164 1.46 -21.20 3.66
CA LEU A 164 0.56 -20.50 2.76
C LEU A 164 1.23 -20.17 1.42
N ILE A 165 2.48 -19.70 1.45
CA ILE A 165 3.26 -19.44 0.23
C ILE A 165 3.50 -20.74 -0.54
N ALA A 166 3.82 -21.83 0.12
CA ALA A 166 4.01 -23.12 -0.52
C ALA A 166 2.73 -23.62 -1.21
N ILE A 167 1.56 -23.45 -0.58
CA ILE A 167 0.26 -23.78 -1.17
C ILE A 167 -0.02 -22.90 -2.39
N CYS A 168 0.22 -21.58 -2.31
CA CYS A 168 0.05 -20.67 -3.45
C CYS A 168 0.94 -21.06 -4.63
N LEU A 169 2.19 -21.43 -4.39
CA LEU A 169 3.13 -21.87 -5.43
C LEU A 169 2.70 -23.20 -6.06
N LEU A 170 2.09 -24.10 -5.30
CA LEU A 170 1.55 -25.36 -5.84
C LEU A 170 0.32 -25.10 -6.72
N TYR A 171 -0.52 -24.13 -6.35
CA TYR A 171 -1.74 -23.80 -7.09
C TYR A 171 -1.45 -23.09 -8.42
N THR A 172 -0.36 -22.36 -8.51
CA THR A 172 0.11 -21.71 -9.74
C THR A 172 0.92 -22.63 -10.66
N SER A 173 1.23 -23.86 -10.24
CA SER A 173 1.80 -24.86 -11.14
C SER A 173 0.75 -25.32 -12.15
N PRO A 174 1.07 -25.37 -13.47
CA PRO A 174 0.15 -25.86 -14.47
C PRO A 174 -0.36 -27.26 -14.08
N SER A 175 -1.68 -27.42 -14.08
CA SER A 175 -2.32 -28.70 -13.80
C SER A 175 -1.77 -29.75 -14.78
N PRO A 176 -1.61 -31.03 -14.36
CA PRO A 176 -1.28 -32.11 -15.27
C PRO A 176 -2.26 -32.26 -16.47
N ARG A 177 -3.44 -31.59 -16.38
CA ARG A 177 -4.42 -31.54 -17.48
C ARG A 177 -4.15 -30.45 -18.51
N ASP A 178 -3.25 -29.53 -18.21
CA ASP A 178 -2.87 -28.41 -19.10
C ASP A 178 -1.59 -28.70 -19.89
N ARG A 179 -1.13 -29.96 -19.89
CA ARG A 179 0.02 -30.47 -20.65
C ARG A 179 -0.42 -31.32 -21.83
#